data_bb6f066e5b0b7dec3a308e2fe77440a4
#
_entry.id   bb6f066e5b0b7dec3a308e2fe77440a4
#
_cell.length_a   1.000
_cell.length_b   1.000
_cell.length_c   1.000
_cell.angle_alpha   90.00
_cell.angle_beta   90.00
_cell.angle_gamma   90.00
#
_symmetry.space_group_name_H-M   'P 1'
#
loop_
_entity.id
_entity.type
_entity.pdbx_description
1 polymer ?
#
loop_
_entity_poly.entity_id
_entity_poly.type
_entity_poly.pdbx_seq_one_letter_code
_entity_poly.pdbx_strand_id
1 'polypeptide(L)'
;MRSADQILSLINAYIDSLPYNRKPVSLYEPIRYVLSIGGKRIRPTLMLLGYNLFQDDPERILAPACGLETYHNYTLLHDDLMDHADLRRGQPTVHKRWNANTAILSGDSMLVLAYRYVAQCPVEKLPAVMQLFTETALEIGEGQQYDMDFEHRNDVTEEEYIEMIRLKTSVLLACALKMGALLADASPADADLLYKFGEQIGLAFQLQDDFLDVYGDSRLFGKSIGGDIVCNKKTYMLINAFNRADEAQRAELAHWIELKTFDPAEKVAAVTHLYNIIGIDKMAEEKIAHYFECSQKYLDAVSVAPERKAELMAYVARMMNRKY
;
A
#
# COMPACT_ATOMS: atom_id res chain seq x y z
N MET A 1 -21.23 13.61 -9.30
CA MET A 1 -19.95 13.07 -8.77
C MET A 1 -19.86 13.29 -7.26
N ARG A 2 -19.39 12.30 -6.50
CA ARG A 2 -19.10 12.43 -5.05
C ARG A 2 -17.66 12.92 -4.86
N SER A 3 -17.45 13.77 -3.83
CA SER A 3 -16.09 14.12 -3.41
C SER A 3 -15.40 12.95 -2.68
N ALA A 4 -14.07 12.97 -2.60
CA ALA A 4 -13.30 11.96 -1.87
C ALA A 4 -13.72 11.85 -0.40
N ASP A 5 -14.05 12.97 0.24
CA ASP A 5 -14.50 13.00 1.65
C ASP A 5 -15.89 12.38 1.82
N GLN A 6 -16.80 12.60 0.86
CA GLN A 6 -18.10 11.92 0.84
C GLN A 6 -17.94 10.41 0.62
N ILE A 7 -17.05 10.02 -0.30
CA ILE A 7 -16.71 8.62 -0.57
C ILE A 7 -16.13 7.96 0.69
N LEU A 8 -15.19 8.60 1.37
CA LEU A 8 -14.59 8.10 2.60
C LEU A 8 -15.65 7.89 3.70
N SER A 9 -16.60 8.82 3.82
CA SER A 9 -17.71 8.70 4.77
C SER A 9 -18.60 7.50 4.45
N LEU A 10 -18.93 7.26 3.18
CA LEU A 10 -19.71 6.10 2.73
C LEU A 10 -18.99 4.78 3.03
N ILE A 11 -17.68 4.72 2.75
CA ILE A 11 -16.85 3.52 3.02
C ILE A 11 -16.85 3.20 4.52
N ASN A 12 -16.59 4.19 5.38
CA ASN A 12 -16.55 3.96 6.83
C ASN A 12 -17.92 3.51 7.35
N ALA A 13 -19.00 4.18 6.96
CA ALA A 13 -20.36 3.78 7.34
C ALA A 13 -20.68 2.34 6.90
N TYR A 14 -20.26 1.93 5.70
CA TYR A 14 -20.45 0.56 5.23
C TYR A 14 -19.65 -0.44 6.04
N ILE A 15 -18.37 -0.17 6.32
CA ILE A 15 -17.50 -1.03 7.15
C ILE A 15 -18.09 -1.20 8.54
N ASP A 16 -18.58 -0.12 9.16
CA ASP A 16 -19.20 -0.15 10.50
C ASP A 16 -20.50 -0.98 10.53
N SER A 17 -21.20 -1.08 9.40
CA SER A 17 -22.42 -1.87 9.24
C SER A 17 -22.19 -3.37 9.02
N LEU A 18 -20.92 -3.80 8.80
CA LEU A 18 -20.64 -5.20 8.48
C LEU A 18 -20.96 -6.15 9.65
N PRO A 19 -21.57 -7.33 9.37
CA PRO A 19 -22.18 -8.19 10.37
C PRO A 19 -21.13 -9.08 11.08
N TYR A 20 -20.12 -8.48 11.70
CA TYR A 20 -19.08 -9.23 12.43
C TYR A 20 -19.41 -9.47 13.91
N ASN A 21 -20.57 -9.01 14.38
CA ASN A 21 -21.06 -9.33 15.73
C ASN A 21 -21.79 -10.68 15.74
N ARG A 22 -21.05 -11.76 15.48
CA ARG A 22 -21.59 -13.13 15.38
C ARG A 22 -20.65 -14.18 15.96
N LYS A 23 -21.15 -15.42 16.09
CA LYS A 23 -20.36 -16.57 16.57
C LYS A 23 -19.62 -17.28 15.43
N PRO A 24 -18.44 -17.88 15.71
CA PRO A 24 -17.73 -17.83 16.99
C PRO A 24 -17.08 -16.46 17.22
N VAL A 25 -17.24 -15.89 18.40
CA VAL A 25 -16.77 -14.53 18.73
C VAL A 25 -15.26 -14.42 18.55
N SER A 26 -14.50 -15.43 18.97
CA SER A 26 -13.04 -15.48 18.86
C SER A 26 -12.51 -15.40 17.42
N LEU A 27 -13.35 -15.67 16.40
CA LEU A 27 -12.99 -15.51 14.99
C LEU A 27 -13.32 -14.11 14.46
N TYR A 28 -14.52 -13.60 14.80
CA TYR A 28 -15.04 -12.36 14.20
C TYR A 28 -14.66 -11.09 14.96
N GLU A 29 -14.37 -11.18 16.26
CA GLU A 29 -13.90 -10.02 17.03
C GLU A 29 -12.54 -9.49 16.54
N PRO A 30 -11.52 -10.31 16.25
CA PRO A 30 -10.28 -9.84 15.65
C PRO A 30 -10.48 -9.19 14.28
N ILE A 31 -11.39 -9.73 13.43
CA ILE A 31 -11.72 -9.14 12.13
C ILE A 31 -12.32 -7.74 12.30
N ARG A 32 -13.31 -7.62 13.20
CA ARG A 32 -13.92 -6.32 13.53
C ARG A 32 -12.88 -5.35 14.08
N TYR A 33 -12.01 -5.82 14.97
CA TYR A 33 -10.94 -5.03 15.56
C TYR A 33 -10.01 -4.44 14.49
N VAL A 34 -9.46 -5.28 13.60
CA VAL A 34 -8.54 -4.82 12.54
C VAL A 34 -9.20 -3.76 11.65
N LEU A 35 -10.46 -3.96 11.28
CA LEU A 35 -11.19 -2.99 10.46
C LEU A 35 -11.52 -1.70 11.22
N SER A 36 -11.70 -1.77 12.55
CA SER A 36 -12.03 -0.62 13.40
C SER A 36 -10.84 0.25 13.82
N ILE A 37 -9.60 -0.26 13.79
CA ILE A 37 -8.41 0.56 14.13
C ILE A 37 -8.12 1.66 13.11
N GLY A 38 -9.00 1.83 12.14
CA GLY A 38 -8.97 2.92 11.18
C GLY A 38 -8.03 2.69 10.00
N GLY A 39 -7.66 3.79 9.36
CA GLY A 39 -6.80 3.81 8.19
C GLY A 39 -7.29 4.83 7.16
N LYS A 40 -6.45 5.14 6.19
CA LYS A 40 -6.74 6.14 5.15
C LYS A 40 -7.74 5.66 4.09
N ARG A 41 -8.12 4.37 4.10
CA ARG A 41 -9.06 3.76 3.15
C ARG A 41 -8.73 4.08 1.68
N ILE A 42 -7.45 4.13 1.34
CA ILE A 42 -6.97 4.57 0.02
C ILE A 42 -7.56 3.71 -1.09
N ARG A 43 -7.49 2.39 -0.95
CA ARG A 43 -7.89 1.44 -2.00
C ARG A 43 -9.38 1.50 -2.34
N PRO A 44 -10.29 1.40 -1.39
CA PRO A 44 -11.72 1.57 -1.68
C PRO A 44 -12.05 2.98 -2.17
N THR A 45 -11.36 4.02 -1.68
CA THR A 45 -11.56 5.39 -2.17
C THR A 45 -11.13 5.52 -3.63
N LEU A 46 -9.97 4.98 -4.02
CA LEU A 46 -9.51 4.97 -5.41
C LEU A 46 -10.47 4.19 -6.32
N MET A 47 -11.02 3.06 -5.85
CA MET A 47 -11.98 2.29 -6.61
C MET A 47 -13.26 3.10 -6.89
N LEU A 48 -13.80 3.78 -5.88
CA LEU A 48 -15.00 4.60 -6.05
C LEU A 48 -14.72 5.86 -6.88
N LEU A 49 -13.53 6.47 -6.75
CA LEU A 49 -13.11 7.58 -7.61
C LEU A 49 -12.90 7.14 -9.05
N GLY A 50 -12.32 5.94 -9.30
CA GLY A 50 -12.21 5.35 -10.62
C GLY A 50 -13.59 5.12 -11.28
N TYR A 51 -14.56 4.63 -10.50
CA TYR A 51 -15.96 4.52 -10.93
C TYR A 51 -16.57 5.88 -11.27
N ASN A 52 -16.32 6.89 -10.42
CA ASN A 52 -16.83 8.25 -10.60
C ASN A 52 -16.36 8.95 -11.91
N LEU A 53 -15.30 8.47 -12.54
CA LEU A 53 -14.88 8.99 -13.84
C LEU A 53 -15.96 8.77 -14.92
N PHE A 54 -16.74 7.70 -14.79
CA PHE A 54 -17.69 7.25 -15.83
C PHE A 54 -19.16 7.32 -15.36
N GLN A 55 -19.43 7.09 -14.07
CA GLN A 55 -20.77 7.03 -13.47
C GLN A 55 -20.85 7.94 -12.22
N ASP A 56 -22.08 8.32 -11.79
CA ASP A 56 -22.27 9.27 -10.68
C ASP A 56 -22.83 8.64 -9.39
N ASP A 57 -23.03 7.31 -9.36
CA ASP A 57 -23.63 6.55 -8.27
C ASP A 57 -22.66 5.50 -7.67
N PRO A 58 -21.48 5.90 -7.14
CA PRO A 58 -20.46 4.99 -6.65
C PRO A 58 -20.93 4.11 -5.48
N GLU A 59 -22.05 4.44 -4.85
CA GLU A 59 -22.68 3.66 -3.80
C GLU A 59 -23.01 2.21 -4.24
N ARG A 60 -23.25 2.01 -5.53
CA ARG A 60 -23.58 0.69 -6.12
C ARG A 60 -22.44 -0.32 -5.96
N ILE A 61 -21.20 0.14 -5.82
CA ILE A 61 -20.02 -0.73 -5.75
C ILE A 61 -19.34 -0.69 -4.37
N LEU A 62 -20.05 -0.24 -3.32
CA LEU A 62 -19.51 -0.22 -1.95
C LEU A 62 -19.09 -1.60 -1.45
N ALA A 63 -19.85 -2.64 -1.75
CA ALA A 63 -19.50 -4.00 -1.33
C ALA A 63 -18.17 -4.47 -1.95
N PRO A 64 -17.96 -4.43 -3.28
CA PRO A 64 -16.67 -4.75 -3.88
C PRO A 64 -15.52 -3.87 -3.37
N ALA A 65 -15.75 -2.55 -3.18
CA ALA A 65 -14.73 -1.65 -2.65
C ALA A 65 -14.31 -2.01 -1.21
N CYS A 66 -15.27 -2.37 -0.36
CA CYS A 66 -14.98 -2.87 0.98
C CYS A 66 -14.36 -4.28 0.97
N GLY A 67 -14.59 -5.06 -0.09
CA GLY A 67 -13.86 -6.30 -0.36
C GLY A 67 -12.36 -6.05 -0.50
N LEU A 68 -11.96 -5.06 -1.30
CA LEU A 68 -10.54 -4.67 -1.42
C LEU A 68 -9.95 -4.18 -0.09
N GLU A 69 -10.70 -3.41 0.69
CA GLU A 69 -10.23 -2.96 2.00
C GLU A 69 -10.10 -4.11 2.99
N THR A 70 -11.03 -5.09 2.94
CA THR A 70 -10.96 -6.31 3.76
C THR A 70 -9.74 -7.14 3.38
N TYR A 71 -9.48 -7.31 2.09
CA TYR A 71 -8.27 -7.97 1.59
C TYR A 71 -7.00 -7.27 2.06
N HIS A 72 -6.92 -5.95 1.90
CA HIS A 72 -5.77 -5.19 2.38
C HIS A 72 -5.53 -5.35 3.89
N ASN A 73 -6.59 -5.32 4.71
CA ASN A 73 -6.43 -5.52 6.14
C ASN A 73 -6.07 -6.97 6.50
N TYR A 74 -6.47 -7.96 5.66
CA TYR A 74 -5.98 -9.33 5.74
C TYR A 74 -4.45 -9.39 5.54
N THR A 75 -3.94 -8.76 4.47
CA THR A 75 -2.49 -8.77 4.21
C THR A 75 -1.72 -8.09 5.34
N LEU A 76 -2.22 -6.96 5.88
CA LEU A 76 -1.60 -6.30 7.03
C LEU A 76 -1.60 -7.16 8.30
N LEU A 77 -2.65 -7.92 8.54
CA LEU A 77 -2.76 -8.79 9.73
C LEU A 77 -1.74 -9.92 9.68
N HIS A 78 -1.55 -10.54 8.51
CA HIS A 78 -0.55 -11.59 8.32
C HIS A 78 0.89 -11.02 8.28
N ASP A 79 1.09 -9.87 7.64
CA ASP A 79 2.35 -9.12 7.63
C ASP A 79 2.82 -8.80 9.06
N ASP A 80 1.93 -8.24 9.90
CA ASP A 80 2.21 -7.98 11.32
C ASP A 80 2.67 -9.23 12.09
N LEU A 81 2.11 -10.40 11.76
CA LEU A 81 2.50 -11.66 12.39
C LEU A 81 3.88 -12.13 11.90
N MET A 82 4.14 -12.05 10.59
CA MET A 82 5.43 -12.43 9.99
C MET A 82 6.56 -11.54 10.50
N ASP A 83 6.32 -10.22 10.58
CA ASP A 83 7.29 -9.23 11.06
C ASP A 83 7.39 -9.17 12.59
N HIS A 84 6.60 -9.95 13.33
CA HIS A 84 6.50 -9.90 14.80
C HIS A 84 6.18 -8.50 15.36
N ALA A 85 5.49 -7.67 14.59
CA ALA A 85 5.18 -6.29 14.93
C ALA A 85 4.29 -6.18 16.18
N ASP A 86 4.70 -5.34 17.16
CA ASP A 86 3.92 -5.15 18.39
C ASP A 86 2.68 -4.28 18.17
N LEU A 87 2.80 -3.25 17.34
CA LEU A 87 1.79 -2.23 17.14
C LEU A 87 1.48 -1.98 15.65
N ARG A 88 0.20 -1.76 15.36
CA ARG A 88 -0.30 -1.24 14.08
C ARG A 88 -1.17 -0.01 14.35
N ARG A 89 -0.81 1.14 13.78
CA ARG A 89 -1.54 2.42 13.99
C ARG A 89 -1.71 2.77 15.48
N GLY A 90 -0.67 2.51 16.28
CA GLY A 90 -0.68 2.77 17.72
C GLY A 90 -1.50 1.79 18.56
N GLN A 91 -2.08 0.74 17.95
CA GLN A 91 -2.84 -0.29 18.64
C GLN A 91 -2.10 -1.64 18.59
N PRO A 92 -2.24 -2.51 19.60
CA PRO A 92 -1.64 -3.85 19.57
C PRO A 92 -2.06 -4.64 18.34
N THR A 93 -1.12 -5.34 17.72
CA THR A 93 -1.42 -6.26 16.59
C THR A 93 -2.27 -7.44 17.06
N VAL A 94 -2.94 -8.13 16.13
CA VAL A 94 -3.87 -9.23 16.51
C VAL A 94 -3.14 -10.35 17.24
N HIS A 95 -1.94 -10.74 16.79
CA HIS A 95 -1.17 -11.80 17.44
C HIS A 95 -0.67 -11.41 18.85
N LYS A 96 -0.50 -10.12 19.14
CA LYS A 96 -0.16 -9.60 20.48
C LYS A 96 -1.39 -9.50 21.39
N ARG A 97 -2.52 -9.06 20.82
CA ARG A 97 -3.77 -8.90 21.59
C ARG A 97 -4.47 -10.22 21.89
N TRP A 98 -4.38 -11.20 20.99
CA TRP A 98 -4.90 -12.56 21.15
C TRP A 98 -3.77 -13.59 21.13
N ASN A 99 -3.47 -14.16 19.97
CA ASN A 99 -2.36 -15.07 19.73
C ASN A 99 -2.14 -15.30 18.22
N ALA A 100 -1.06 -16.00 17.86
CA ALA A 100 -0.71 -16.28 16.47
C ALA A 100 -1.78 -17.09 15.72
N ASN A 101 -2.33 -18.14 16.36
CA ASN A 101 -3.37 -18.97 15.71
C ASN A 101 -4.65 -18.17 15.41
N THR A 102 -5.02 -17.25 16.28
CA THR A 102 -6.14 -16.33 16.05
C THR A 102 -5.86 -15.40 14.90
N ALA A 103 -4.63 -14.86 14.81
CA ALA A 103 -4.22 -14.02 13.69
C ALA A 103 -4.32 -14.79 12.35
N ILE A 104 -3.76 -15.99 12.27
CA ILE A 104 -3.82 -16.84 11.07
C ILE A 104 -5.27 -17.08 10.67
N LEU A 105 -6.09 -17.65 11.56
CA LEU A 105 -7.44 -18.09 11.23
C LEU A 105 -8.39 -16.91 10.91
N SER A 106 -8.24 -15.79 11.62
CA SER A 106 -9.03 -14.58 11.34
C SER A 106 -8.61 -13.96 10.01
N GLY A 107 -7.30 -13.95 9.68
CA GLY A 107 -6.78 -13.51 8.41
C GLY A 107 -7.30 -14.36 7.23
N ASP A 108 -7.20 -15.69 7.33
CA ASP A 108 -7.76 -16.62 6.31
C ASP A 108 -9.25 -16.37 6.08
N SER A 109 -9.99 -16.14 7.17
CA SER A 109 -11.41 -15.81 7.08
C SER A 109 -11.66 -14.45 6.42
N MET A 110 -10.78 -13.46 6.65
CA MET A 110 -10.84 -12.16 5.97
C MET A 110 -10.57 -12.29 4.47
N LEU A 111 -9.65 -13.16 4.06
CA LEU A 111 -9.43 -13.46 2.64
C LEU A 111 -10.70 -13.97 1.96
N VAL A 112 -11.37 -14.96 2.57
CA VAL A 112 -12.64 -15.49 2.04
C VAL A 112 -13.75 -14.44 2.04
N LEU A 113 -13.82 -13.60 3.08
CA LEU A 113 -14.78 -12.49 3.15
C LEU A 113 -14.51 -11.44 2.07
N ALA A 114 -13.24 -11.14 1.76
CA ALA A 114 -12.88 -10.23 0.68
C ALA A 114 -13.41 -10.73 -0.67
N TYR A 115 -13.17 -11.99 -1.01
CA TYR A 115 -13.75 -12.61 -2.21
C TYR A 115 -15.28 -12.54 -2.23
N ARG A 116 -15.93 -12.83 -1.08
CA ARG A 116 -17.38 -12.75 -0.96
C ARG A 116 -17.93 -11.34 -1.19
N TYR A 117 -17.22 -10.29 -0.77
CA TYR A 117 -17.65 -8.90 -1.01
C TYR A 117 -17.35 -8.46 -2.44
N VAL A 118 -16.17 -8.78 -2.98
CA VAL A 118 -15.82 -8.50 -4.38
C VAL A 118 -16.80 -9.15 -5.34
N ALA A 119 -17.26 -10.36 -5.04
CA ALA A 119 -18.26 -11.08 -5.84
C ALA A 119 -19.69 -10.47 -5.78
N GLN A 120 -19.95 -9.48 -4.94
CA GLN A 120 -21.20 -8.72 -4.92
C GLN A 120 -21.19 -7.59 -5.99
N CYS A 121 -20.78 -7.91 -7.18
CA CYS A 121 -20.85 -7.06 -8.36
C CYS A 121 -21.90 -7.58 -9.35
N PRO A 122 -22.29 -6.82 -10.39
CA PRO A 122 -23.16 -7.30 -11.43
C PRO A 122 -22.64 -8.60 -12.07
N VAL A 123 -23.54 -9.56 -12.33
CA VAL A 123 -23.18 -10.92 -12.77
C VAL A 123 -22.36 -10.90 -14.07
N GLU A 124 -22.71 -10.00 -14.99
CA GLU A 124 -22.00 -9.81 -16.27
C GLU A 124 -20.55 -9.31 -16.10
N LYS A 125 -20.24 -8.65 -14.98
CA LYS A 125 -18.90 -8.16 -14.66
C LYS A 125 -18.08 -9.15 -13.84
N LEU A 126 -18.74 -10.12 -13.22
CA LEU A 126 -18.12 -11.05 -12.27
C LEU A 126 -16.86 -11.75 -12.81
N PRO A 127 -16.86 -12.31 -14.05
CA PRO A 127 -15.66 -12.98 -14.55
C PRO A 127 -14.44 -12.05 -14.63
N ALA A 128 -14.60 -10.85 -15.20
CA ALA A 128 -13.50 -9.90 -15.35
C ALA A 128 -13.01 -9.35 -14.02
N VAL A 129 -13.93 -9.04 -13.09
CA VAL A 129 -13.62 -8.56 -11.73
C VAL A 129 -12.88 -9.63 -10.93
N MET A 130 -13.35 -10.87 -10.98
CA MET A 130 -12.73 -11.98 -10.25
C MET A 130 -11.37 -12.36 -10.81
N GLN A 131 -11.20 -12.36 -12.14
CA GLN A 131 -9.91 -12.58 -12.77
C GLN A 131 -8.90 -11.53 -12.29
N LEU A 132 -9.22 -10.23 -12.45
CA LEU A 132 -8.37 -9.12 -12.03
C LEU A 132 -7.99 -9.23 -10.54
N PHE A 133 -8.98 -9.47 -9.67
CA PHE A 133 -8.74 -9.56 -8.23
C PHE A 133 -7.88 -10.76 -7.84
N THR A 134 -8.11 -11.92 -8.47
CA THR A 134 -7.36 -13.15 -8.16
C THR A 134 -5.91 -13.04 -8.62
N GLU A 135 -5.66 -12.52 -9.82
CA GLU A 135 -4.31 -12.26 -10.33
C GLU A 135 -3.57 -11.28 -9.40
N THR A 136 -4.20 -10.17 -9.04
CA THR A 136 -3.64 -9.20 -8.08
C THR A 136 -3.34 -9.82 -6.72
N ALA A 137 -4.22 -10.70 -6.23
CA ALA A 137 -4.02 -11.37 -4.94
C ALA A 137 -2.80 -12.31 -4.95
N LEU A 138 -2.55 -12.99 -6.06
CA LEU A 138 -1.34 -13.81 -6.27
C LEU A 138 -0.09 -12.94 -6.35
N GLU A 139 -0.10 -11.89 -7.16
CA GLU A 139 1.00 -10.93 -7.28
C GLU A 139 1.42 -10.35 -5.91
N ILE A 140 0.46 -10.02 -5.04
CA ILE A 140 0.76 -9.52 -3.69
C ILE A 140 1.45 -10.59 -2.84
N GLY A 141 1.04 -11.85 -2.95
CA GLY A 141 1.73 -12.97 -2.29
C GLY A 141 3.16 -13.14 -2.76
N GLU A 142 3.40 -13.03 -4.08
CA GLU A 142 4.74 -13.05 -4.68
C GLU A 142 5.59 -11.88 -4.19
N GLY A 143 5.01 -10.66 -4.13
CA GLY A 143 5.68 -9.48 -3.61
C GLY A 143 6.06 -9.60 -2.13
N GLN A 144 5.19 -10.21 -1.31
CA GLN A 144 5.49 -10.50 0.08
C GLN A 144 6.63 -11.51 0.21
N GLN A 145 6.66 -12.54 -0.63
CA GLN A 145 7.74 -13.52 -0.63
C GLN A 145 9.09 -12.88 -1.00
N TYR A 146 9.12 -12.01 -2.02
CA TYR A 146 10.33 -11.26 -2.36
C TYR A 146 10.82 -10.39 -1.20
N ASP A 147 9.93 -9.68 -0.50
CA ASP A 147 10.30 -8.84 0.65
C ASP A 147 10.98 -9.68 1.75
N MET A 148 10.44 -10.86 2.06
CA MET A 148 11.03 -11.81 3.02
C MET A 148 12.37 -12.38 2.53
N ASP A 149 12.49 -12.75 1.26
CA ASP A 149 13.73 -13.28 0.69
C ASP A 149 14.86 -12.25 0.71
N PHE A 150 14.52 -10.96 0.52
CA PHE A 150 15.48 -9.85 0.53
C PHE A 150 16.09 -9.59 1.91
N GLU A 151 15.44 -9.97 2.99
CA GLU A 151 16.02 -9.88 4.34
C GLU A 151 17.35 -10.65 4.45
N HIS A 152 17.46 -11.77 3.73
CA HIS A 152 18.60 -12.68 3.76
C HIS A 152 19.60 -12.46 2.62
N ARG A 153 19.39 -11.47 1.75
CA ARG A 153 20.22 -11.15 0.59
C ARG A 153 20.94 -9.81 0.77
N ASN A 154 22.17 -9.72 0.25
CA ASN A 154 22.93 -8.46 0.19
C ASN A 154 23.23 -8.01 -1.25
N ASP A 155 22.69 -8.73 -2.24
CA ASP A 155 22.88 -8.52 -3.67
C ASP A 155 21.59 -8.06 -4.38
N VAL A 156 20.61 -7.58 -3.62
CA VAL A 156 19.34 -7.09 -4.17
C VAL A 156 19.58 -5.86 -5.03
N THR A 157 19.11 -5.91 -6.28
CA THR A 157 19.24 -4.80 -7.22
C THR A 157 18.09 -3.79 -7.08
N GLU A 158 18.25 -2.59 -7.66
CA GLU A 158 17.18 -1.60 -7.73
C GLU A 158 15.96 -2.15 -8.48
N GLU A 159 16.18 -2.86 -9.59
CA GLU A 159 15.12 -3.44 -10.41
C GLU A 159 14.32 -4.50 -9.64
N GLU A 160 14.99 -5.38 -8.89
CA GLU A 160 14.32 -6.37 -8.02
C GLU A 160 13.49 -5.68 -6.93
N TYR A 161 14.03 -4.62 -6.32
CA TYR A 161 13.31 -3.84 -5.33
C TYR A 161 12.05 -3.17 -5.90
N ILE A 162 12.16 -2.51 -7.07
CA ILE A 162 11.03 -1.87 -7.74
C ILE A 162 9.96 -2.93 -8.10
N GLU A 163 10.36 -4.10 -8.58
CA GLU A 163 9.40 -5.18 -8.86
C GLU A 163 8.73 -5.68 -7.58
N MET A 164 9.46 -5.86 -6.49
CA MET A 164 8.89 -6.27 -5.20
C MET A 164 7.83 -5.27 -4.72
N ILE A 165 8.10 -3.95 -4.73
CA ILE A 165 7.12 -2.95 -4.30
C ILE A 165 5.97 -2.80 -5.31
N ARG A 166 6.20 -3.06 -6.61
CA ARG A 166 5.13 -3.15 -7.60
C ARG A 166 4.14 -4.24 -7.20
N LEU A 167 4.63 -5.44 -6.95
CA LEU A 167 3.83 -6.61 -6.58
C LEU A 167 3.19 -6.44 -5.19
N LYS A 168 3.96 -6.09 -4.17
CA LYS A 168 3.46 -6.02 -2.78
C LYS A 168 2.48 -4.87 -2.56
N THR A 169 2.68 -3.72 -3.23
CA THR A 169 1.95 -2.48 -2.92
C THR A 169 1.15 -1.93 -4.10
N SER A 170 1.79 -1.77 -5.27
CA SER A 170 1.22 -0.97 -6.37
C SER A 170 0.06 -1.67 -7.08
N VAL A 171 0.14 -2.97 -7.28
CA VAL A 171 -0.89 -3.74 -8.03
C VAL A 171 -2.27 -3.66 -7.39
N LEU A 172 -2.38 -3.52 -6.06
CA LEU A 172 -3.69 -3.39 -5.41
C LEU A 172 -4.31 -1.99 -5.61
N LEU A 173 -3.52 -0.93 -5.77
CA LEU A 173 -4.02 0.39 -6.14
C LEU A 173 -4.46 0.39 -7.61
N ALA A 174 -3.66 -0.25 -8.47
CA ALA A 174 -3.98 -0.45 -9.89
C ALA A 174 -5.28 -1.25 -10.06
N CYS A 175 -5.41 -2.37 -9.35
CA CYS A 175 -6.60 -3.21 -9.30
C CYS A 175 -7.84 -2.40 -8.86
N ALA A 176 -7.71 -1.58 -7.81
CA ALA A 176 -8.81 -0.76 -7.31
C ALA A 176 -9.36 0.18 -8.41
N LEU A 177 -8.48 0.93 -9.07
CA LEU A 177 -8.87 1.86 -10.13
C LEU A 177 -9.46 1.15 -11.35
N LYS A 178 -8.82 0.07 -11.81
CA LYS A 178 -9.32 -0.72 -12.95
C LYS A 178 -10.65 -1.40 -12.62
N MET A 179 -10.82 -1.91 -11.41
CA MET A 179 -12.07 -2.52 -10.98
C MET A 179 -13.20 -1.49 -10.95
N GLY A 180 -12.94 -0.29 -10.45
CA GLY A 180 -13.90 0.83 -10.50
C GLY A 180 -14.33 1.15 -11.94
N ALA A 181 -13.38 1.23 -12.87
CA ALA A 181 -13.64 1.46 -14.29
C ALA A 181 -14.48 0.33 -14.94
N LEU A 182 -14.13 -0.94 -14.70
CA LEU A 182 -14.86 -2.11 -15.21
C LEU A 182 -16.31 -2.12 -14.73
N LEU A 183 -16.55 -1.77 -13.47
CA LEU A 183 -17.89 -1.72 -12.87
C LEU A 183 -18.69 -0.50 -13.34
N ALA A 184 -18.03 0.52 -13.85
CA ALA A 184 -18.64 1.73 -14.44
C ALA A 184 -18.82 1.66 -15.96
N ASP A 185 -18.68 0.48 -16.58
CA ASP A 185 -18.79 0.27 -18.03
C ASP A 185 -17.78 1.07 -18.88
N ALA A 186 -16.60 1.38 -18.30
CA ALA A 186 -15.52 1.99 -19.06
C ALA A 186 -15.03 1.12 -20.21
N SER A 187 -14.46 1.74 -21.24
CA SER A 187 -13.80 1.00 -22.32
C SER A 187 -12.63 0.17 -21.76
N PRO A 188 -12.30 -0.99 -22.38
CA PRO A 188 -11.10 -1.75 -21.98
C PRO A 188 -9.83 -0.91 -22.00
N ALA A 189 -9.68 0.00 -22.97
CA ALA A 189 -8.54 0.90 -23.06
C ALA A 189 -8.46 1.87 -21.89
N ASP A 190 -9.57 2.48 -21.46
CA ASP A 190 -9.62 3.37 -20.31
C ASP A 190 -9.37 2.61 -19.00
N ALA A 191 -9.90 1.41 -18.87
CA ALA A 191 -9.66 0.55 -17.73
C ALA A 191 -8.16 0.17 -17.59
N ASP A 192 -7.49 -0.11 -18.71
CA ASP A 192 -6.05 -0.40 -18.72
C ASP A 192 -5.20 0.85 -18.43
N LEU A 193 -5.61 2.02 -18.92
CA LEU A 193 -4.95 3.28 -18.57
C LEU A 193 -5.05 3.57 -17.07
N LEU A 194 -6.20 3.32 -16.46
CA LEU A 194 -6.40 3.48 -15.01
C LEU A 194 -5.61 2.44 -14.19
N TYR A 195 -5.43 1.22 -14.72
CA TYR A 195 -4.51 0.26 -14.10
C TYR A 195 -3.08 0.81 -14.07
N LYS A 196 -2.57 1.25 -15.22
CA LYS A 196 -1.22 1.84 -15.33
C LYS A 196 -1.06 3.09 -14.47
N PHE A 197 -2.06 3.95 -14.44
CA PHE A 197 -2.09 5.10 -13.53
C PHE A 197 -1.94 4.65 -12.06
N GLY A 198 -2.72 3.66 -11.64
CA GLY A 198 -2.68 3.12 -10.28
C GLY A 198 -1.35 2.45 -9.92
N GLU A 199 -0.74 1.75 -10.87
CA GLU A 199 0.57 1.13 -10.70
C GLU A 199 1.66 2.19 -10.47
N GLN A 200 1.70 3.26 -11.27
CA GLN A 200 2.68 4.33 -11.12
C GLN A 200 2.52 5.11 -9.81
N ILE A 201 1.29 5.45 -9.42
CA ILE A 201 1.07 6.10 -8.13
C ILE A 201 1.40 5.18 -6.96
N GLY A 202 1.23 3.88 -7.10
CA GLY A 202 1.61 2.90 -6.09
C GLY A 202 3.11 2.83 -5.87
N LEU A 203 3.89 2.84 -6.95
CA LEU A 203 5.36 2.91 -6.90
C LEU A 203 5.84 4.21 -6.25
N ALA A 204 5.32 5.36 -6.69
CA ALA A 204 5.64 6.65 -6.09
C ALA A 204 5.29 6.69 -4.60
N PHE A 205 4.15 6.13 -4.23
CA PHE A 205 3.65 6.09 -2.86
C PHE A 205 4.55 5.26 -1.94
N GLN A 206 5.00 4.07 -2.39
CA GLN A 206 5.87 3.22 -1.58
C GLN A 206 7.26 3.83 -1.42
N LEU A 207 7.84 4.34 -2.52
CA LEU A 207 9.12 5.08 -2.44
C LEU A 207 9.04 6.27 -1.49
N GLN A 208 7.90 6.96 -1.48
CA GLN A 208 7.68 8.06 -0.54
C GLN A 208 7.53 7.58 0.90
N ASP A 209 6.87 6.44 1.15
CA ASP A 209 6.78 5.86 2.50
C ASP A 209 8.19 5.50 3.02
N ASP A 210 9.05 4.90 2.21
CA ASP A 210 10.45 4.61 2.56
C ASP A 210 11.26 5.90 2.81
N PHE A 211 11.07 6.92 1.95
CA PHE A 211 11.71 8.22 2.11
C PHE A 211 11.31 8.90 3.43
N LEU A 212 10.03 8.84 3.77
CA LEU A 212 9.50 9.43 4.99
C LEU A 212 9.87 8.65 6.26
N ASP A 213 10.20 7.36 6.15
CA ASP A 213 10.78 6.60 7.27
C ASP A 213 12.15 7.18 7.68
N VAL A 214 12.91 7.76 6.76
CA VAL A 214 14.22 8.36 7.02
C VAL A 214 14.13 9.87 7.29
N TYR A 215 13.34 10.61 6.50
CA TYR A 215 13.33 12.08 6.44
C TYR A 215 12.02 12.72 6.93
N GLY A 216 11.05 11.93 7.38
CA GLY A 216 9.76 12.43 7.87
C GLY A 216 9.84 13.12 9.25
N ASP A 217 8.75 13.78 9.66
CA ASP A 217 8.59 14.27 11.03
C ASP A 217 7.85 13.22 11.88
N SER A 218 8.50 12.71 12.93
CA SER A 218 7.95 11.69 13.84
C SER A 218 6.60 12.08 14.45
N ARG A 219 6.37 13.38 14.66
CA ARG A 219 5.14 13.93 15.25
C ARG A 219 3.95 13.79 14.30
N LEU A 220 4.20 13.77 12.99
CA LEU A 220 3.17 13.68 11.95
C LEU A 220 2.98 12.25 11.44
N PHE A 221 4.04 11.45 11.47
CA PHE A 221 4.02 10.08 10.96
C PHE A 221 3.44 9.06 11.96
N GLY A 222 3.48 9.36 13.27
CA GLY A 222 2.97 8.46 14.32
C GLY A 222 3.79 7.18 14.48
N LYS A 223 4.99 7.10 13.86
CA LYS A 223 5.98 6.03 13.98
C LYS A 223 7.34 6.63 14.37
N SER A 224 8.21 5.81 14.96
CA SER A 224 9.63 6.17 15.11
C SER A 224 10.27 6.26 13.73
N ILE A 225 11.06 7.32 13.48
CA ILE A 225 11.83 7.50 12.24
C ILE A 225 13.02 6.55 12.24
N GLY A 226 13.40 6.07 11.03
CA GLY A 226 14.56 5.21 10.83
C GLY A 226 14.33 3.74 11.13
N GLY A 227 13.09 3.30 11.19
CA GLY A 227 12.76 1.89 11.40
C GLY A 227 13.40 0.98 10.36
N ASP A 228 13.36 1.35 9.10
CA ASP A 228 13.96 0.61 7.99
C ASP A 228 15.50 0.54 8.11
N ILE A 229 16.14 1.61 8.58
CA ILE A 229 17.58 1.62 8.85
C ILE A 229 17.93 0.67 10.00
N VAL A 230 17.17 0.72 11.10
CA VAL A 230 17.40 -0.15 12.27
C VAL A 230 17.30 -1.62 11.89
N CYS A 231 16.30 -1.99 11.07
CA CYS A 231 16.07 -3.37 10.61
C CYS A 231 16.93 -3.78 9.41
N ASN A 232 17.79 -2.92 8.88
CA ASN A 232 18.57 -3.17 7.66
C ASN A 232 17.71 -3.52 6.43
N LYS A 233 16.51 -2.94 6.34
CA LYS A 233 15.59 -3.21 5.24
C LYS A 233 16.22 -2.82 3.90
N LYS A 234 16.09 -3.68 2.90
CA LYS A 234 16.63 -3.47 1.55
C LYS A 234 15.70 -2.51 0.78
N THR A 235 15.71 -1.23 1.18
CA THR A 235 14.96 -0.16 0.52
C THR A 235 15.71 0.39 -0.68
N TYR A 236 15.01 1.16 -1.53
CA TYR A 236 15.60 1.92 -2.64
C TYR A 236 16.81 2.74 -2.19
N MET A 237 16.72 3.36 -1.00
CA MET A 237 17.80 4.20 -0.48
C MET A 237 19.01 3.39 -0.07
N LEU A 238 18.84 2.28 0.64
CA LEU A 238 19.96 1.45 1.08
C LEU A 238 20.68 0.83 -0.14
N ILE A 239 19.93 0.27 -1.10
CA ILE A 239 20.47 -0.34 -2.31
C ILE A 239 21.31 0.70 -3.10
N ASN A 240 20.74 1.87 -3.32
CA ASN A 240 21.43 2.91 -4.07
C ASN A 240 22.58 3.58 -3.30
N ALA A 241 22.53 3.60 -1.97
CA ALA A 241 23.67 4.02 -1.17
C ALA A 241 24.87 3.09 -1.40
N PHE A 242 24.68 1.77 -1.38
CA PHE A 242 25.74 0.83 -1.72
C PHE A 242 26.25 0.94 -3.16
N ASN A 243 25.36 1.18 -4.12
CA ASN A 243 25.70 1.28 -5.53
C ASN A 243 26.56 2.52 -5.84
N ARG A 244 26.36 3.62 -5.10
CA ARG A 244 27.00 4.93 -5.35
C ARG A 244 28.13 5.28 -4.39
N ALA A 245 28.22 4.60 -3.24
CA ALA A 245 29.23 4.82 -2.22
C ALA A 245 30.66 4.61 -2.78
N ASP A 246 31.56 5.51 -2.44
CA ASP A 246 33.00 5.24 -2.56
C ASP A 246 33.44 4.12 -1.59
N GLU A 247 34.73 3.75 -1.62
CA GLU A 247 35.27 2.65 -0.83
C GLU A 247 35.10 2.89 0.68
N ALA A 248 35.35 4.12 1.16
CA ALA A 248 35.25 4.48 2.58
C ALA A 248 33.78 4.50 3.04
N GLN A 249 32.88 5.12 2.26
CA GLN A 249 31.45 5.18 2.54
C GLN A 249 30.83 3.77 2.53
N ARG A 250 31.24 2.92 1.60
CA ARG A 250 30.78 1.53 1.51
C ARG A 250 31.22 0.72 2.72
N ALA A 251 32.46 0.90 3.17
CA ALA A 251 32.97 0.23 4.36
C ALA A 251 32.20 0.65 5.62
N GLU A 252 31.86 1.95 5.73
CA GLU A 252 31.09 2.47 6.85
C GLU A 252 29.63 1.98 6.83
N LEU A 253 28.96 1.97 5.66
CA LEU A 253 27.63 1.37 5.51
C LEU A 253 27.63 -0.10 5.90
N ALA A 254 28.60 -0.87 5.40
CA ALA A 254 28.73 -2.29 5.71
C ALA A 254 28.93 -2.51 7.23
N HIS A 255 29.77 -1.70 7.87
CA HIS A 255 29.96 -1.73 9.32
C HIS A 255 28.62 -1.60 10.07
N TRP A 256 27.81 -0.59 9.75
CA TRP A 256 26.52 -0.38 10.43
C TRP A 256 25.50 -1.49 10.20
N ILE A 257 25.54 -2.14 9.05
CA ILE A 257 24.64 -3.27 8.75
C ILE A 257 25.06 -4.56 9.47
N GLU A 258 26.35 -4.80 9.62
CA GLU A 258 26.89 -6.02 10.25
C GLU A 258 26.85 -5.97 11.78
N LEU A 259 26.73 -4.78 12.39
CA LEU A 259 26.64 -4.62 13.83
C LEU A 259 25.43 -5.36 14.40
N LYS A 260 25.71 -6.30 15.33
CA LYS A 260 24.66 -7.05 16.05
C LYS A 260 24.13 -6.30 17.28
N THR A 261 24.93 -5.39 17.83
CA THR A 261 24.57 -4.60 19.01
C THR A 261 24.95 -3.15 18.74
N PHE A 262 24.00 -2.25 18.78
CA PHE A 262 24.18 -0.83 18.48
C PHE A 262 23.14 0.02 19.20
N ASP A 263 23.40 1.32 19.35
CA ASP A 263 22.38 2.29 19.70
C ASP A 263 21.56 2.63 18.44
N PRO A 264 20.23 2.42 18.45
CA PRO A 264 19.39 2.72 17.28
C PRO A 264 19.50 4.17 16.79
N ALA A 265 19.60 5.13 17.72
CA ALA A 265 19.69 6.55 17.34
C ALA A 265 21.04 6.88 16.68
N GLU A 266 22.14 6.31 17.17
CA GLU A 266 23.46 6.47 16.54
C GLU A 266 23.48 5.86 15.15
N LYS A 267 22.94 4.64 14.95
CA LYS A 267 22.86 4.00 13.64
C LYS A 267 22.06 4.81 12.67
N VAL A 268 20.86 5.25 13.05
CA VAL A 268 20.00 6.08 12.20
C VAL A 268 20.71 7.38 11.80
N ALA A 269 21.35 8.06 12.76
CA ALA A 269 22.08 9.30 12.47
C ALA A 269 23.25 9.08 11.50
N ALA A 270 24.05 8.04 11.69
CA ALA A 270 25.21 7.75 10.85
C ALA A 270 24.80 7.34 9.44
N VAL A 271 23.82 6.43 9.28
CA VAL A 271 23.36 5.98 7.97
C VAL A 271 22.66 7.11 7.22
N THR A 272 21.82 7.92 7.88
CA THR A 272 21.20 9.10 7.28
C THR A 272 22.26 10.13 6.82
N HIS A 273 23.30 10.32 7.62
CA HIS A 273 24.43 11.18 7.20
C HIS A 273 25.10 10.66 5.93
N LEU A 274 25.35 9.37 5.84
CA LEU A 274 25.89 8.73 4.62
C LEU A 274 24.95 8.92 3.41
N TYR A 275 23.64 8.72 3.59
CA TYR A 275 22.68 8.98 2.51
C TYR A 275 22.74 10.42 2.01
N ASN A 276 22.87 11.40 2.91
CA ASN A 276 22.96 12.82 2.54
C ASN A 276 24.25 13.15 1.76
N ILE A 277 25.41 12.65 2.19
CA ILE A 277 26.68 12.94 1.50
C ILE A 277 26.82 12.21 0.16
N ILE A 278 26.14 11.06 0.00
CA ILE A 278 26.07 10.32 -1.27
C ILE A 278 25.02 10.96 -2.20
N GLY A 279 24.05 11.72 -1.67
CA GLY A 279 22.98 12.37 -2.43
C GLY A 279 21.79 11.46 -2.69
N ILE A 280 21.52 10.47 -1.80
CA ILE A 280 20.44 9.51 -1.93
C ILE A 280 19.07 10.17 -1.72
N ASP A 281 18.99 11.19 -0.87
CA ASP A 281 17.80 12.01 -0.64
C ASP A 281 17.24 12.57 -1.95
N LYS A 282 18.08 13.27 -2.72
CA LYS A 282 17.70 13.86 -4.02
C LYS A 282 17.30 12.81 -5.04
N MET A 283 18.06 11.71 -5.08
CA MET A 283 17.80 10.61 -5.99
C MET A 283 16.45 9.96 -5.72
N ALA A 284 16.07 9.79 -4.45
CA ALA A 284 14.76 9.25 -4.06
C ALA A 284 13.63 10.23 -4.42
N GLU A 285 13.80 11.54 -4.15
CA GLU A 285 12.83 12.56 -4.55
C GLU A 285 12.62 12.60 -6.07
N GLU A 286 13.69 12.54 -6.86
CA GLU A 286 13.62 12.49 -8.33
C GLU A 286 12.89 11.24 -8.83
N LYS A 287 13.13 10.07 -8.20
CA LYS A 287 12.45 8.82 -8.57
C LYS A 287 10.96 8.86 -8.24
N ILE A 288 10.60 9.40 -7.07
CA ILE A 288 9.19 9.62 -6.66
C ILE A 288 8.49 10.55 -7.66
N ALA A 289 9.10 11.69 -7.97
CA ALA A 289 8.57 12.66 -8.93
C ALA A 289 8.38 12.03 -10.33
N HIS A 290 9.35 11.26 -10.79
CA HIS A 290 9.27 10.56 -12.07
C HIS A 290 8.05 9.64 -12.17
N TYR A 291 7.81 8.77 -11.18
CA TYR A 291 6.65 7.88 -11.21
C TYR A 291 5.34 8.66 -11.12
N PHE A 292 5.30 9.72 -10.32
CA PHE A 292 4.12 10.58 -10.23
C PHE A 292 3.80 11.27 -11.56
N GLU A 293 4.80 11.83 -12.25
CA GLU A 293 4.65 12.44 -13.58
C GLU A 293 4.22 11.41 -14.64
N CYS A 294 4.79 10.18 -14.59
CA CYS A 294 4.37 9.09 -15.47
C CYS A 294 2.90 8.72 -15.23
N SER A 295 2.46 8.71 -13.97
CA SER A 295 1.05 8.44 -13.65
C SER A 295 0.11 9.46 -14.31
N GLN A 296 0.44 10.75 -14.27
CA GLN A 296 -0.41 11.80 -14.84
C GLN A 296 -0.62 11.60 -16.33
N LYS A 297 0.39 11.18 -17.09
CA LYS A 297 0.27 10.90 -18.53
C LYS A 297 -0.77 9.82 -18.83
N TYR A 298 -0.86 8.79 -17.98
CA TYR A 298 -1.88 7.76 -18.14
C TYR A 298 -3.28 8.28 -17.83
N LEU A 299 -3.45 9.06 -16.75
CA LEU A 299 -4.75 9.65 -16.43
C LEU A 299 -5.21 10.65 -17.49
N ASP A 300 -4.29 11.46 -18.03
CA ASP A 300 -4.62 12.42 -19.10
C ASP A 300 -5.14 11.72 -20.35
N ALA A 301 -4.63 10.52 -20.66
CA ALA A 301 -5.04 9.71 -21.82
C ALA A 301 -6.42 9.02 -21.66
N VAL A 302 -6.98 8.95 -20.45
CA VAL A 302 -8.35 8.41 -20.22
C VAL A 302 -9.38 9.26 -20.94
N SER A 303 -10.31 8.64 -21.67
CA SER A 303 -11.23 9.31 -22.60
C SER A 303 -12.46 9.94 -21.93
N VAL A 304 -12.28 10.59 -20.78
CA VAL A 304 -13.34 11.36 -20.09
C VAL A 304 -12.98 12.84 -20.04
N ALA A 305 -13.99 13.69 -19.85
CA ALA A 305 -13.80 15.13 -19.73
C ALA A 305 -12.86 15.48 -18.55
N PRO A 306 -11.99 16.51 -18.69
CA PRO A 306 -11.02 16.88 -17.63
C PRO A 306 -11.66 17.13 -16.27
N GLU A 307 -12.87 17.67 -16.23
CA GLU A 307 -13.62 17.97 -15.00
C GLU A 307 -13.93 16.69 -14.21
N ARG A 308 -14.11 15.55 -14.89
CA ARG A 308 -14.35 14.26 -14.23
C ARG A 308 -13.09 13.71 -13.56
N LYS A 309 -11.90 14.06 -14.06
CA LYS A 309 -10.60 13.65 -13.51
C LYS A 309 -10.19 14.47 -12.27
N ALA A 310 -10.74 15.68 -12.11
CA ALA A 310 -10.29 16.67 -11.14
C ALA A 310 -10.26 16.13 -9.70
N GLU A 311 -11.32 15.43 -9.27
CA GLU A 311 -11.41 14.91 -7.89
C GLU A 311 -10.39 13.77 -7.64
N LEU A 312 -10.21 12.87 -8.61
CA LEU A 312 -9.19 11.81 -8.52
C LEU A 312 -7.79 12.40 -8.46
N MET A 313 -7.48 13.39 -9.32
CA MET A 313 -6.20 14.09 -9.31
C MET A 313 -5.95 14.80 -7.97
N ALA A 314 -6.95 15.53 -7.46
CA ALA A 314 -6.86 16.21 -6.17
C ALA A 314 -6.62 15.23 -5.01
N TYR A 315 -7.30 14.08 -5.02
CA TYR A 315 -7.12 13.05 -4.01
C TYR A 315 -5.71 12.45 -4.05
N VAL A 316 -5.21 12.10 -5.24
CA VAL A 316 -3.87 11.53 -5.41
C VAL A 316 -2.80 12.57 -5.07
N ALA A 317 -2.97 13.83 -5.46
CA ALA A 317 -2.07 14.91 -5.05
C ALA A 317 -2.00 15.06 -3.52
N ARG A 318 -3.14 15.00 -2.81
CA ARG A 318 -3.17 14.99 -1.33
C ARG A 318 -2.50 13.76 -0.74
N MET A 319 -2.67 12.59 -1.38
CA MET A 319 -2.02 11.35 -0.98
C MET A 319 -0.50 11.42 -1.09
N MET A 320 0.01 12.08 -2.14
CA MET A 320 1.45 12.26 -2.40
C MET A 320 2.04 13.45 -1.64
N ASN A 321 1.28 14.54 -1.44
CA ASN A 321 1.73 15.71 -0.69
C ASN A 321 1.62 15.52 0.84
N ARG A 322 1.99 14.35 1.34
CA ARG A 322 2.17 14.14 2.77
C ARG A 322 3.40 14.91 3.25
N LYS A 323 3.31 16.24 3.19
CA LYS A 323 4.30 17.06 3.86
C LYS A 323 4.03 16.96 5.35
N TYR A 324 5.00 16.28 5.99
CA TYR A 324 5.51 16.58 7.32
C TYR A 324 4.48 16.55 8.45
#